data_f77c75c042ad54733760a7c6a373c421
#
_entry.id   f77c75c042ad54733760a7c6a373c421
#
_cell.length_a   1.000
_cell.length_b   1.000
_cell.length_c   1.000
_cell.angle_alpha   90.00
_cell.angle_beta   90.00
_cell.angle_gamma   90.00
#
_symmetry.space_group_name_H-M   'P 1'
#
loop_
_entity.id
_entity.type
_entity.pdbx_description
1 polymer ?
#
loop_
_entity_poly.entity_id
_entity_poly.type
_entity_poly.pdbx_seq_one_letter_code
_entity_poly.pdbx_strand_id
1 'polypeptide(L)'
;LEDIKKRGVKVWKYDNPFHFGKLYNWVATKIDGEYMLVLNNDIKVLNDGWLESMLEWCQLPEVGSVGARLYYPDGRIQHAGVIVGAGGAAAHVHRLADGETFGYEGCVVNVRNYLAVTGACMMVRRKLFLDMGGFDEQFDPAYQDVDFGIRLYDERGLFNVYTPYAELVHYESITRFDSKNKEKLEKDTVNAEKLKKKWKKYIFESGGNDPFYNSNLSYTHEDFRIRRE
;
A
#
# COMPACT_ATOMS: atom_id res chain seq x y z
N LEU A 1 -26.66 -6.12 3.07
CA LEU A 1 -26.54 -4.74 3.58
C LEU A 1 -27.37 -4.53 4.86
N GLU A 2 -28.62 -5.03 4.92
CA GLU A 2 -29.45 -4.89 6.12
C GLU A 2 -28.89 -5.59 7.35
N ASP A 3 -28.26 -6.74 7.16
CA ASP A 3 -27.64 -7.52 8.23
C ASP A 3 -26.42 -6.80 8.84
N ILE A 4 -25.67 -6.10 8.01
CA ILE A 4 -24.53 -5.26 8.44
C ILE A 4 -25.05 -4.05 9.23
N LYS A 5 -26.13 -3.41 8.78
CA LYS A 5 -26.75 -2.28 9.49
C LYS A 5 -27.29 -2.69 10.85
N LYS A 6 -27.87 -3.90 11.00
CA LYS A 6 -28.33 -4.45 12.27
C LYS A 6 -27.20 -4.62 13.30
N ARG A 7 -25.96 -4.76 12.84
CA ARG A 7 -24.76 -4.81 13.71
C ARG A 7 -24.23 -3.43 14.10
N GLY A 8 -24.95 -2.35 13.80
CA GLY A 8 -24.56 -0.97 14.14
C GLY A 8 -23.55 -0.35 13.18
N VAL A 9 -23.26 -1.01 12.07
CA VAL A 9 -22.32 -0.50 11.05
C VAL A 9 -23.00 0.61 10.23
N LYS A 10 -22.39 1.78 10.16
CA LYS A 10 -22.83 2.87 9.28
C LYS A 10 -22.50 2.50 7.84
N VAL A 11 -23.49 2.61 6.95
CA VAL A 11 -23.33 2.31 5.52
C VAL A 11 -23.69 3.55 4.72
N TRP A 12 -22.75 4.02 3.91
CA TRP A 12 -22.97 5.13 2.98
C TRP A 12 -23.04 4.60 1.55
N LYS A 13 -23.95 5.17 0.77
CA LYS A 13 -24.03 4.95 -0.67
C LYS A 13 -23.16 5.99 -1.37
N TYR A 14 -22.31 5.52 -2.28
CA TYR A 14 -21.51 6.36 -3.15
C TYR A 14 -22.03 6.22 -4.59
N ASP A 15 -22.68 7.27 -5.09
CA ASP A 15 -23.42 7.25 -6.35
C ASP A 15 -22.58 7.67 -7.58
N ASN A 16 -21.26 7.86 -7.41
CA ASN A 16 -20.37 8.19 -8.51
C ASN A 16 -19.71 6.92 -9.10
N PRO A 17 -19.19 6.96 -10.33
CA PRO A 17 -18.36 5.89 -10.86
C PRO A 17 -17.22 5.54 -9.90
N PHE A 18 -16.92 4.25 -9.79
CA PHE A 18 -15.87 3.81 -8.89
C PHE A 18 -14.52 4.42 -9.28
N HIS A 19 -13.88 5.03 -8.30
CA HIS A 19 -12.54 5.55 -8.36
C HIS A 19 -11.95 5.48 -6.95
N PHE A 20 -10.91 4.70 -6.77
CA PHE A 20 -10.37 4.40 -5.45
C PHE A 20 -10.05 5.67 -4.64
N GLY A 21 -9.23 6.57 -5.19
CA GLY A 21 -8.86 7.80 -4.50
C GLY A 21 -10.06 8.67 -4.13
N LYS A 22 -10.99 8.91 -5.07
CA LYS A 22 -12.19 9.72 -4.83
C LYS A 22 -13.10 9.13 -3.76
N LEU A 23 -13.27 7.79 -3.77
CA LEU A 23 -14.08 7.10 -2.77
C LEU A 23 -13.51 7.31 -1.37
N TYR A 24 -12.22 7.06 -1.15
CA TYR A 24 -11.61 7.20 0.16
C TYR A 24 -11.47 8.67 0.60
N ASN A 25 -11.20 9.60 -0.32
CA ASN A 25 -11.22 11.04 -0.04
C ASN A 25 -12.61 11.48 0.45
N TRP A 26 -13.66 11.01 -0.22
CA TRP A 26 -15.05 11.29 0.18
C TRP A 26 -15.39 10.64 1.54
N VAL A 27 -15.03 9.36 1.76
CA VAL A 27 -15.28 8.64 3.02
C VAL A 27 -14.58 9.33 4.18
N ALA A 28 -13.35 9.77 4.02
CA ALA A 28 -12.60 10.47 5.06
C ALA A 28 -13.31 11.72 5.61
N THR A 29 -14.17 12.36 4.79
CA THR A 29 -15.00 13.50 5.24
C THR A 29 -16.27 13.08 5.98
N LYS A 30 -16.66 11.80 5.95
CA LYS A 30 -17.92 11.29 6.53
C LYS A 30 -17.73 10.58 7.86
N ILE A 31 -16.55 10.06 8.11
CA ILE A 31 -16.22 9.38 9.36
C ILE A 31 -15.72 10.40 10.39
N ASP A 32 -15.78 10.02 11.67
CA ASP A 32 -15.41 10.86 12.81
C ASP A 32 -14.32 10.24 13.70
N GLY A 33 -13.82 9.03 13.32
CA GLY A 33 -12.72 8.37 14.01
C GLY A 33 -11.41 9.13 13.95
N GLU A 34 -10.58 8.98 14.96
CA GLU A 34 -9.22 9.54 14.99
C GLU A 34 -8.31 8.87 13.98
N TYR A 35 -8.47 7.56 13.80
CA TYR A 35 -7.75 6.74 12.82
C TYR A 35 -8.72 6.27 11.74
N MET A 36 -8.20 6.18 10.53
CA MET A 36 -8.88 5.67 9.35
C MET A 36 -8.15 4.44 8.86
N LEU A 37 -8.88 3.37 8.65
CA LEU A 37 -8.38 2.17 7.99
C LEU A 37 -8.92 2.12 6.55
N VAL A 38 -8.02 2.24 5.59
CA VAL A 38 -8.27 1.89 4.19
C VAL A 38 -8.20 0.38 4.11
N LEU A 39 -9.29 -0.27 3.71
CA LEU A 39 -9.38 -1.72 3.65
C LEU A 39 -10.21 -2.14 2.44
N ASN A 40 -9.65 -2.99 1.60
CA ASN A 40 -10.39 -3.57 0.49
C ASN A 40 -11.47 -4.54 0.98
N ASN A 41 -12.54 -4.68 0.21
CA ASN A 41 -13.67 -5.53 0.56
C ASN A 41 -13.45 -7.04 0.32
N ASP A 42 -12.32 -7.41 -0.27
CA ASP A 42 -11.88 -8.77 -0.57
C ASP A 42 -10.70 -9.21 0.34
N ILE A 43 -10.73 -8.72 1.58
CA ILE A 43 -9.74 -9.05 2.64
C ILE A 43 -10.34 -10.05 3.64
N LYS A 44 -9.54 -11.04 4.02
CA LYS A 44 -9.80 -11.95 5.14
C LYS A 44 -8.72 -11.81 6.19
N VAL A 45 -9.08 -11.50 7.42
CA VAL A 45 -8.18 -11.45 8.57
C VAL A 45 -7.78 -12.86 8.99
N LEU A 46 -6.51 -13.07 9.33
CA LEU A 46 -5.95 -14.37 9.74
C LEU A 46 -5.69 -14.45 11.23
N ASN A 47 -5.35 -13.35 11.91
CA ASN A 47 -4.98 -13.38 13.33
C ASN A 47 -5.76 -12.34 14.15
N ASP A 48 -6.01 -12.68 15.42
CA ASP A 48 -6.51 -11.73 16.40
C ASP A 48 -5.46 -10.65 16.70
N GLY A 49 -5.90 -9.46 17.15
CA GLY A 49 -4.99 -8.36 17.50
C GLY A 49 -4.34 -7.65 16.30
N TRP A 50 -4.71 -7.97 15.06
CA TRP A 50 -4.17 -7.35 13.85
C TRP A 50 -4.39 -5.84 13.80
N LEU A 51 -5.55 -5.39 14.26
CA LEU A 51 -5.91 -3.97 14.26
C LEU A 51 -5.09 -3.18 15.29
N GLU A 52 -4.95 -3.77 16.48
CA GLU A 52 -4.12 -3.24 17.57
C GLU A 52 -2.65 -3.17 17.15
N SER A 53 -2.15 -4.18 16.44
CA SER A 53 -0.79 -4.21 15.91
C SER A 53 -0.53 -3.10 14.88
N MET A 54 -1.54 -2.68 14.14
CA MET A 54 -1.43 -1.51 13.25
C MET A 54 -1.52 -0.20 14.03
N LEU A 55 -2.42 -0.13 15.01
CA LEU A 55 -2.65 1.06 15.83
C LEU A 55 -1.44 1.39 16.70
N GLU A 56 -0.76 0.38 17.24
CA GLU A 56 0.47 0.52 18.03
C GLU A 56 1.50 1.43 17.35
N TRP A 57 1.66 1.28 16.04
CA TRP A 57 2.58 2.11 15.24
C TRP A 57 1.92 3.40 14.76
N CYS A 58 0.66 3.36 14.34
CA CYS A 58 -0.02 4.51 13.75
C CYS A 58 -0.21 5.69 14.73
N GLN A 59 -0.24 5.42 16.04
CA GLN A 59 -0.35 6.43 17.08
C GLN A 59 0.95 7.23 17.31
N LEU A 60 2.10 6.73 16.86
CA LEU A 60 3.38 7.41 17.02
C LEU A 60 3.41 8.67 16.13
N PRO A 61 3.86 9.81 16.66
CA PRO A 61 3.80 11.09 15.94
C PRO A 61 4.65 11.10 14.65
N GLU A 62 5.74 10.34 14.62
CA GLU A 62 6.65 10.20 13.47
C GLU A 62 6.14 9.24 12.39
N VAL A 63 5.05 8.49 12.64
CA VAL A 63 4.49 7.55 11.68
C VAL A 63 3.40 8.21 10.86
N GLY A 64 3.49 8.11 9.54
CA GLY A 64 2.52 8.62 8.57
C GLY A 64 1.42 7.62 8.26
N SER A 65 1.79 6.40 7.90
CA SER A 65 0.86 5.31 7.62
C SER A 65 1.42 3.96 8.08
N VAL A 66 0.54 2.98 8.26
CA VAL A 66 0.90 1.61 8.62
C VAL A 66 0.24 0.63 7.67
N GLY A 67 1.04 -0.26 7.07
CA GLY A 67 0.57 -1.35 6.21
C GLY A 67 0.70 -2.71 6.88
N ALA A 68 -0.25 -3.59 6.58
CA ALA A 68 -0.30 -4.96 7.07
C ALA A 68 0.48 -5.93 6.18
N ARG A 69 0.78 -7.12 6.69
CA ARG A 69 1.25 -8.25 5.89
C ARG A 69 0.09 -8.87 5.13
N LEU A 70 0.20 -8.92 3.80
CA LEU A 70 -0.83 -9.52 2.97
C LEU A 70 -0.29 -10.76 2.27
N TYR A 71 -1.16 -11.77 2.21
CA TYR A 71 -0.94 -13.00 1.46
C TYR A 71 -1.89 -13.11 0.28
N TYR A 72 -1.47 -13.78 -0.76
CA TYR A 72 -2.37 -14.35 -1.76
C TYR A 72 -3.17 -15.53 -1.16
N PRO A 73 -4.30 -15.94 -1.79
CA PRO A 73 -5.07 -17.09 -1.33
C PRO A 73 -4.31 -18.41 -1.31
N ASP A 74 -3.22 -18.52 -2.07
CA ASP A 74 -2.33 -19.68 -2.12
C ASP A 74 -1.23 -19.66 -1.04
N GLY A 75 -1.25 -18.66 -0.14
CA GLY A 75 -0.33 -18.52 0.98
C GLY A 75 0.98 -17.81 0.66
N ARG A 76 1.21 -17.40 -0.59
CA ARG A 76 2.41 -16.63 -0.97
C ARG A 76 2.28 -15.16 -0.55
N ILE A 77 3.43 -14.52 -0.32
CA ILE A 77 3.48 -13.09 0.01
C ILE A 77 2.89 -12.26 -1.12
N GLN A 78 1.96 -11.37 -0.78
CA GLN A 78 1.44 -10.33 -1.66
C GLN A 78 2.06 -8.97 -1.32
N HIS A 79 2.12 -8.63 -0.02
CA HIS A 79 2.66 -7.38 0.47
C HIS A 79 3.44 -7.56 1.79
N ALA A 80 4.65 -7.04 1.80
CA ALA A 80 5.49 -6.89 2.98
C ALA A 80 6.27 -5.55 2.93
N GLY A 81 5.63 -4.52 2.36
CA GLY A 81 6.21 -3.20 2.07
C GLY A 81 6.32 -2.93 0.57
N VAL A 82 6.64 -1.69 0.20
CA VAL A 82 6.81 -1.25 -1.18
C VAL A 82 8.17 -0.58 -1.36
N ILE A 83 8.93 -1.04 -2.36
CA ILE A 83 10.16 -0.39 -2.81
C ILE A 83 9.82 0.53 -3.97
N VAL A 84 10.06 1.83 -3.80
CA VAL A 84 9.83 2.83 -4.83
C VAL A 84 11.01 2.84 -5.81
N GLY A 85 10.71 2.81 -7.12
CA GLY A 85 11.69 2.66 -8.19
C GLY A 85 11.87 1.20 -8.66
N ALA A 86 11.50 0.20 -7.85
CA ALA A 86 11.57 -1.19 -8.26
C ALA A 86 10.49 -1.54 -9.31
N GLY A 87 10.80 -2.52 -10.17
CA GLY A 87 9.89 -2.96 -11.23
C GLY A 87 9.51 -1.85 -12.23
N GLY A 88 10.31 -0.80 -12.28
CA GLY A 88 10.12 0.33 -13.19
C GLY A 88 9.31 1.51 -12.61
N ALA A 89 8.59 1.34 -11.48
CA ALA A 89 7.91 2.43 -10.79
C ALA A 89 7.85 2.19 -9.28
N ALA A 90 7.19 1.14 -8.83
CA ALA A 90 7.17 0.66 -7.46
C ALA A 90 6.76 -0.82 -7.45
N ALA A 91 7.33 -1.60 -6.53
CA ALA A 91 7.06 -3.02 -6.42
C ALA A 91 6.91 -3.48 -4.97
N HIS A 92 6.08 -4.51 -4.76
CA HIS A 92 5.91 -5.13 -3.44
C HIS A 92 7.12 -5.98 -3.09
N VAL A 93 7.56 -5.87 -1.85
CA VAL A 93 8.66 -6.65 -1.28
C VAL A 93 8.34 -8.15 -1.30
N HIS A 94 9.25 -8.95 -1.87
CA HIS A 94 9.15 -10.42 -1.94
C HIS A 94 7.82 -10.95 -2.48
N ARG A 95 7.15 -10.19 -3.35
CA ARG A 95 5.90 -10.61 -3.97
C ARG A 95 6.04 -12.00 -4.60
N LEU A 96 5.05 -12.87 -4.39
CA LEU A 96 5.00 -14.27 -4.82
C LEU A 96 6.02 -15.20 -4.15
N ALA A 97 6.82 -14.73 -3.20
CA ALA A 97 7.65 -15.61 -2.38
C ALA A 97 6.80 -16.46 -1.44
N ASP A 98 7.37 -17.52 -0.93
CA ASP A 98 6.76 -18.38 0.08
C ASP A 98 6.33 -17.56 1.31
N GLY A 99 5.13 -17.81 1.83
CA GLY A 99 4.59 -17.10 2.99
C GLY A 99 5.41 -17.27 4.27
N GLU A 100 6.16 -18.36 4.39
CA GLU A 100 7.03 -18.63 5.53
C GLU A 100 8.43 -18.00 5.39
N THR A 101 8.71 -17.30 4.28
CA THR A 101 10.02 -16.67 4.07
C THR A 101 10.32 -15.60 5.11
N PHE A 102 11.56 -15.56 5.58
CA PHE A 102 12.06 -14.45 6.40
C PHE A 102 12.35 -13.20 5.55
N GLY A 103 12.56 -13.37 4.25
CA GLY A 103 13.01 -12.32 3.36
C GLY A 103 14.44 -11.85 3.62
N TYR A 104 14.89 -10.89 2.83
CA TYR A 104 16.21 -10.29 2.98
C TYR A 104 16.33 -9.57 4.34
N GLU A 105 17.34 -9.96 5.15
CA GLU A 105 17.55 -9.39 6.49
C GLU A 105 16.29 -9.41 7.37
N GLY A 106 15.46 -10.44 7.24
CA GLY A 106 14.23 -10.59 8.01
C GLY A 106 13.15 -9.57 7.66
N CYS A 107 13.18 -8.96 6.48
CA CYS A 107 12.28 -7.86 6.12
C CYS A 107 10.81 -8.25 6.04
N VAL A 108 10.50 -9.54 5.92
CA VAL A 108 9.11 -10.04 5.89
C VAL A 108 8.55 -10.27 7.28
N VAL A 109 9.40 -10.59 8.26
CA VAL A 109 8.98 -11.00 9.61
C VAL A 109 9.25 -9.94 10.68
N ASN A 110 9.86 -8.82 10.32
CA ASN A 110 10.11 -7.70 11.23
C ASN A 110 9.41 -6.43 10.79
N VAL A 111 9.06 -5.58 11.76
CA VAL A 111 8.56 -4.23 11.49
C VAL A 111 9.64 -3.41 10.80
N ARG A 112 9.28 -2.71 9.72
CA ARG A 112 10.22 -1.90 8.93
C ARG A 112 9.57 -0.65 8.38
N ASN A 113 10.42 0.36 8.15
CA ASN A 113 10.03 1.55 7.42
C ASN A 113 10.20 1.31 5.90
N TYR A 114 9.24 1.79 5.14
CA TYR A 114 9.28 1.84 3.68
C TYR A 114 8.86 3.21 3.18
N LEU A 115 9.15 3.52 1.93
CA LEU A 115 8.70 4.77 1.34
C LEU A 115 7.19 4.75 1.04
N ALA A 116 6.59 3.57 0.91
CA ALA A 116 5.14 3.38 0.79
C ALA A 116 4.69 2.02 1.33
N VAL A 117 3.40 1.92 1.62
CA VAL A 117 2.67 0.67 1.92
C VAL A 117 1.39 0.62 1.09
N THR A 118 0.82 -0.58 0.91
CA THR A 118 -0.35 -0.75 0.02
C THR A 118 -1.64 -0.21 0.62
N GLY A 119 -2.45 0.42 -0.21
CA GLY A 119 -3.81 0.84 0.11
C GLY A 119 -4.82 -0.30 0.26
N ALA A 120 -4.44 -1.55 0.01
CA ALA A 120 -5.32 -2.70 0.24
C ALA A 120 -5.63 -2.90 1.73
N CYS A 121 -4.66 -2.60 2.62
CA CYS A 121 -4.83 -2.52 4.06
C CYS A 121 -3.85 -1.49 4.63
N MET A 122 -4.30 -0.27 4.87
CA MET A 122 -3.47 0.84 5.35
C MET A 122 -4.19 1.63 6.44
N MET A 123 -3.53 1.81 7.58
CA MET A 123 -4.01 2.67 8.65
C MET A 123 -3.30 4.02 8.62
N VAL A 124 -4.03 5.10 8.87
CA VAL A 124 -3.53 6.47 8.91
C VAL A 124 -4.34 7.29 9.92
N ARG A 125 -3.72 8.28 10.56
CA ARG A 125 -4.48 9.30 11.30
C ARG A 125 -5.38 10.06 10.35
N ARG A 126 -6.70 10.07 10.60
CA ARG A 126 -7.68 10.69 9.70
C ARG A 126 -7.37 12.17 9.45
N LYS A 127 -7.03 12.90 10.53
CA LYS A 127 -6.66 14.31 10.38
C LYS A 127 -5.47 14.50 9.43
N LEU A 128 -4.42 13.68 9.56
CA LEU A 128 -3.26 13.71 8.67
C LEU A 128 -3.66 13.42 7.23
N PHE A 129 -4.51 12.41 6.99
CA PHE A 129 -4.99 12.09 5.65
C PHE A 129 -5.69 13.28 4.99
N LEU A 130 -6.57 13.98 5.74
CA LEU A 130 -7.27 15.17 5.27
C LEU A 130 -6.32 16.36 5.05
N ASP A 131 -5.38 16.61 5.97
CA ASP A 131 -4.40 17.70 5.90
C ASP A 131 -3.44 17.52 4.70
N MET A 132 -3.20 16.27 4.29
CA MET A 132 -2.42 15.92 3.09
C MET A 132 -3.25 15.99 1.79
N GLY A 133 -4.54 16.34 1.87
CA GLY A 133 -5.44 16.37 0.72
C GLY A 133 -5.90 14.99 0.25
N GLY A 134 -5.70 13.94 1.05
CA GLY A 134 -6.06 12.56 0.70
C GLY A 134 -5.22 11.95 -0.41
N PHE A 135 -5.77 10.99 -1.12
CA PHE A 135 -5.15 10.39 -2.30
C PHE A 135 -5.20 11.34 -3.51
N ASP A 136 -4.14 11.37 -4.30
CA ASP A 136 -4.13 12.12 -5.56
C ASP A 136 -5.03 11.42 -6.60
N GLU A 137 -6.10 12.11 -6.97
CA GLU A 137 -7.14 11.61 -7.88
C GLU A 137 -6.69 11.50 -9.34
N GLN A 138 -5.47 11.92 -9.67
CA GLN A 138 -4.89 11.70 -10.99
C GLN A 138 -4.46 10.24 -11.22
N PHE A 139 -4.33 9.46 -10.13
CA PHE A 139 -4.00 8.04 -10.18
C PHE A 139 -5.28 7.21 -10.07
N ASP A 140 -5.53 6.33 -11.04
CA ASP A 140 -6.64 5.37 -11.05
C ASP A 140 -6.36 4.25 -12.07
N PRO A 141 -6.36 3.00 -11.66
CA PRO A 141 -6.64 2.43 -10.34
C PRO A 141 -5.40 2.17 -9.47
N ALA A 142 -4.18 2.53 -9.89
CA ALA A 142 -2.94 2.17 -9.22
C ALA A 142 -2.11 3.38 -8.82
N TYR A 143 -1.19 3.18 -7.84
CA TYR A 143 -0.17 4.11 -7.36
C TYR A 143 -0.63 5.28 -6.49
N GLN A 144 -1.93 5.44 -6.19
CA GLN A 144 -2.40 6.47 -5.26
C GLN A 144 -1.89 6.28 -3.83
N ASP A 145 -1.73 5.04 -3.41
CA ASP A 145 -1.12 4.66 -2.13
C ASP A 145 0.39 4.92 -2.10
N VAL A 146 1.08 4.60 -3.19
CA VAL A 146 2.51 4.88 -3.36
C VAL A 146 2.76 6.39 -3.35
N ASP A 147 2.00 7.16 -4.12
CA ASP A 147 2.07 8.63 -4.12
C ASP A 147 1.82 9.22 -2.73
N PHE A 148 0.82 8.70 -2.04
CA PHE A 148 0.49 9.16 -0.69
C PHE A 148 1.62 8.87 0.31
N GLY A 149 2.19 7.67 0.27
CA GLY A 149 3.34 7.29 1.09
C GLY A 149 4.55 8.18 0.85
N ILE A 150 4.87 8.44 -0.42
CA ILE A 150 5.97 9.34 -0.77
C ILE A 150 5.72 10.75 -0.24
N ARG A 151 4.50 11.31 -0.38
CA ARG A 151 4.15 12.63 0.16
C ARG A 151 4.27 12.70 1.67
N LEU A 152 3.86 11.68 2.40
CA LEU A 152 4.01 11.62 3.86
C LEU A 152 5.48 11.75 4.26
N TYR A 153 6.38 11.09 3.56
CA TYR A 153 7.82 11.16 3.82
C TYR A 153 8.43 12.47 3.32
N ASP A 154 8.19 12.84 2.08
CA ASP A 154 8.87 13.96 1.41
C ASP A 154 8.42 15.33 1.95
N GLU A 155 7.13 15.50 2.25
CA GLU A 155 6.55 16.78 2.67
C GLU A 155 6.48 16.94 4.20
N ARG A 156 6.45 15.83 4.95
CA ARG A 156 6.25 15.84 6.41
C ARG A 156 7.33 15.13 7.20
N GLY A 157 8.27 14.43 6.55
CA GLY A 157 9.31 13.64 7.22
C GLY A 157 8.75 12.44 8.01
N LEU A 158 7.54 11.96 7.67
CA LEU A 158 6.86 10.87 8.36
C LEU A 158 7.22 9.52 7.73
N PHE A 159 7.31 8.48 8.56
CA PHE A 159 7.61 7.13 8.11
C PHE A 159 6.34 6.37 7.76
N ASN A 160 6.42 5.52 6.73
CA ASN A 160 5.40 4.51 6.48
C ASN A 160 5.92 3.17 6.98
N VAL A 161 5.18 2.58 7.91
CA VAL A 161 5.59 1.38 8.65
C VAL A 161 4.88 0.16 8.09
N TYR A 162 5.62 -0.89 7.80
CA TYR A 162 5.08 -2.23 7.60
C TYR A 162 5.12 -2.98 8.93
N THR A 163 4.00 -3.62 9.31
CA THR A 163 3.94 -4.53 10.45
C THR A 163 3.59 -5.96 10.00
N PRO A 164 4.41 -6.97 10.36
CA PRO A 164 4.10 -8.37 10.05
C PRO A 164 3.07 -8.97 11.00
N TYR A 165 2.70 -8.29 12.09
CA TYR A 165 1.81 -8.79 13.13
C TYR A 165 0.32 -8.57 12.80
N ALA A 166 0.01 -7.85 11.72
CA ALA A 166 -1.30 -7.80 11.12
C ALA A 166 -1.28 -8.67 9.86
N GLU A 167 -1.85 -9.88 9.94
CA GLU A 167 -1.82 -10.85 8.86
C GLU A 167 -3.18 -11.02 8.21
N LEU A 168 -3.25 -10.83 6.89
CA LEU A 168 -4.51 -10.89 6.15
C LEU A 168 -4.29 -11.56 4.78
N VAL A 169 -5.33 -12.24 4.29
CA VAL A 169 -5.38 -12.69 2.88
C VAL A 169 -6.13 -11.65 2.07
N HIS A 170 -5.54 -11.19 0.99
CA HIS A 170 -6.19 -10.34 0.02
C HIS A 170 -6.52 -11.18 -1.22
N TYR A 171 -7.81 -11.37 -1.44
CA TYR A 171 -8.33 -12.14 -2.58
C TYR A 171 -8.24 -11.36 -3.88
N GLU A 172 -7.30 -10.42 -3.96
CA GLU A 172 -7.11 -9.58 -5.14
C GLU A 172 -7.41 -10.41 -6.37
N SER A 173 -8.48 -10.02 -7.02
CA SER A 173 -9.09 -10.79 -8.09
C SER A 173 -8.00 -11.36 -8.98
N ILE A 174 -7.96 -12.68 -9.10
CA ILE A 174 -7.19 -13.47 -10.09
C ILE A 174 -7.31 -12.82 -11.48
N THR A 175 -8.37 -12.04 -11.71
CA THR A 175 -8.58 -11.14 -12.86
C THR A 175 -7.52 -10.04 -13.05
N ARG A 176 -6.66 -9.73 -12.08
CA ARG A 176 -5.57 -8.77 -12.29
C ARG A 176 -4.44 -9.35 -13.15
N PHE A 177 -4.26 -10.66 -13.10
CA PHE A 177 -3.30 -11.39 -13.92
C PHE A 177 -3.90 -12.00 -15.20
N ASP A 178 -5.20 -11.78 -15.46
CA ASP A 178 -5.79 -12.14 -16.75
C ASP A 178 -5.26 -11.17 -17.80
N SER A 179 -4.28 -11.67 -18.59
CA SER A 179 -3.70 -10.98 -19.74
C SER A 179 -4.72 -10.47 -20.78
N LYS A 180 -5.99 -10.77 -20.58
CA LYS A 180 -7.11 -10.31 -21.39
C LYS A 180 -7.58 -8.88 -21.06
N ASN A 181 -7.13 -8.28 -19.94
CA ASN A 181 -7.54 -6.93 -19.57
C ASN A 181 -6.53 -5.87 -20.02
N LYS A 182 -6.37 -5.72 -21.35
CA LYS A 182 -5.47 -4.75 -21.97
C LYS A 182 -5.69 -3.32 -21.48
N GLU A 183 -6.95 -2.91 -21.31
CA GLU A 183 -7.30 -1.54 -20.87
C GLU A 183 -6.72 -1.24 -19.47
N LYS A 184 -6.75 -2.21 -18.57
CA LYS A 184 -6.21 -2.04 -17.21
C LYS A 184 -4.67 -1.95 -17.25
N LEU A 185 -4.00 -2.79 -18.04
CA LEU A 185 -2.56 -2.77 -18.19
C LEU A 185 -2.09 -1.43 -18.80
N GLU A 186 -2.83 -0.90 -19.76
CA GLU A 186 -2.57 0.42 -20.33
C GLU A 186 -2.72 1.52 -19.29
N LYS A 187 -3.77 1.49 -18.45
CA LYS A 187 -3.94 2.44 -17.34
C LYS A 187 -2.83 2.35 -16.31
N ASP A 188 -2.43 1.14 -15.92
CA ASP A 188 -1.33 0.93 -14.97
C ASP A 188 -0.01 1.48 -15.54
N THR A 189 0.26 1.27 -16.81
CA THR A 189 1.43 1.84 -17.50
C THR A 189 1.39 3.37 -17.51
N VAL A 190 0.27 3.96 -17.85
CA VAL A 190 0.10 5.44 -17.84
C VAL A 190 0.29 6.00 -16.43
N ASN A 191 -0.22 5.33 -15.41
CA ASN A 191 -0.07 5.76 -14.02
C ASN A 191 1.39 5.59 -13.53
N ALA A 192 2.09 4.53 -13.95
CA ALA A 192 3.51 4.37 -13.69
C ALA A 192 4.34 5.54 -14.26
N GLU A 193 4.07 5.94 -15.49
CA GLU A 193 4.75 7.09 -16.11
C GLU A 193 4.42 8.43 -15.42
N LYS A 194 3.17 8.61 -14.97
CA LYS A 194 2.80 9.78 -14.15
C LYS A 194 3.58 9.79 -12.82
N LEU A 195 3.67 8.63 -12.15
CA LEU A 195 4.41 8.50 -10.89
C LEU A 195 5.90 8.84 -11.07
N LYS A 196 6.53 8.27 -12.09
CA LYS A 196 7.93 8.57 -12.44
C LYS A 196 8.15 10.06 -12.69
N LYS A 197 7.26 10.69 -13.47
CA LYS A 197 7.33 12.12 -13.78
C LYS A 197 7.18 12.98 -12.53
N LYS A 198 6.26 12.62 -11.64
CA LYS A 198 6.02 13.35 -10.38
C LYS A 198 7.17 13.17 -9.40
N TRP A 199 7.72 11.97 -9.29
CA TRP A 199 8.69 11.57 -8.27
C TRP A 199 10.08 11.26 -8.83
N LYS A 200 10.58 12.07 -9.81
CA LYS A 200 11.92 11.95 -10.40
C LYS A 200 13.06 11.90 -9.38
N LYS A 201 12.84 12.41 -8.17
CA LYS A 201 13.79 12.37 -7.07
C LYS A 201 14.01 10.93 -6.55
N TYR A 202 12.99 10.09 -6.64
CA TYR A 202 12.99 8.72 -6.11
C TYR A 202 12.98 7.65 -7.19
N ILE A 203 12.54 7.97 -8.41
CA ILE A 203 12.34 6.99 -9.49
C ILE A 203 13.13 7.45 -10.73
N PHE A 204 14.08 6.62 -11.17
CA PHE A 204 14.92 6.87 -12.37
C PHE A 204 14.64 5.80 -13.42
N GLU A 205 15.09 6.02 -14.65
CA GLU A 205 15.01 5.01 -15.73
C GLU A 205 15.78 3.71 -15.40
N SER A 206 16.89 3.83 -14.67
CA SER A 206 17.74 2.69 -14.29
C SER A 206 17.50 2.15 -12.89
N GLY A 207 16.41 2.56 -12.20
CA GLY A 207 16.12 2.11 -10.84
C GLY A 207 15.49 3.18 -9.95
N GLY A 208 15.99 3.35 -8.72
CA GLY A 208 15.42 4.27 -7.76
C GLY A 208 16.44 4.82 -6.76
N ASN A 209 15.95 5.72 -5.93
CA ASN A 209 16.65 6.28 -4.78
C ASN A 209 15.71 6.26 -3.56
N ASP A 210 15.15 5.08 -3.28
CA ASP A 210 14.34 4.84 -2.10
C ASP A 210 15.24 4.88 -0.85
N PRO A 211 15.02 5.77 0.12
CA PRO A 211 15.88 5.92 1.30
C PRO A 211 15.85 4.69 2.23
N PHE A 212 14.87 3.80 2.06
CA PHE A 212 14.71 2.57 2.85
C PHE A 212 15.20 1.33 2.09
N TYR A 213 15.77 1.49 0.89
CA TYR A 213 16.29 0.40 0.08
C TYR A 213 17.78 0.57 -0.20
N ASN A 214 18.55 -0.50 -0.01
CA ASN A 214 20.00 -0.47 -0.23
C ASN A 214 20.32 -0.30 -1.72
N SER A 215 21.03 0.76 -2.08
CA SER A 215 21.38 1.11 -3.47
C SER A 215 22.26 0.07 -4.19
N ASN A 216 22.91 -0.84 -3.43
CA ASN A 216 23.67 -1.97 -4.00
C ASN A 216 22.76 -3.14 -4.44
N LEU A 217 21.49 -3.08 -4.14
CA LEU A 217 20.52 -4.09 -4.55
C LEU A 217 19.83 -3.70 -5.85
N SER A 218 19.33 -4.70 -6.55
CA SER A 218 18.68 -4.52 -7.84
C SER A 218 17.29 -3.90 -7.71
N TYR A 219 17.01 -2.88 -8.49
CA TYR A 219 15.65 -2.33 -8.67
C TYR A 219 14.86 -3.04 -9.79
N THR A 220 15.46 -4.00 -10.51
CA THR A 220 14.76 -4.75 -11.56
C THR A 220 14.01 -5.97 -11.03
N HIS A 221 14.27 -6.36 -9.77
CA HIS A 221 13.67 -7.54 -9.12
C HIS A 221 13.21 -7.18 -7.71
N GLU A 222 12.18 -7.87 -7.25
CA GLU A 222 11.51 -7.66 -5.95
C GLU A 222 12.12 -8.51 -4.81
N ASP A 223 13.24 -9.19 -5.07
CA ASP A 223 13.84 -10.23 -4.21
C ASP A 223 15.17 -9.83 -3.54
N PHE A 224 15.52 -8.56 -3.57
CA PHE A 224 16.72 -8.01 -2.92
C PHE A 224 18.05 -8.61 -3.42
N ARG A 225 18.08 -9.14 -4.62
CA ARG A 225 19.35 -9.60 -5.21
C ARG A 225 20.33 -8.46 -5.43
N ILE A 226 21.63 -8.78 -5.37
CA ILE A 226 22.68 -7.81 -5.62
C ILE A 226 22.55 -7.24 -7.04
N ARG A 227 22.69 -5.94 -7.15
CA ARG A 227 22.76 -5.25 -8.42
C ARG A 227 23.98 -5.74 -9.19
N ARG A 228 23.82 -6.28 -10.37
CA ARG A 228 24.89 -6.59 -11.32
C ARG A 228 24.91 -5.46 -12.33
N GLU A 229 26.07 -4.83 -12.46
CA GLU A 229 26.28 -3.81 -13.48
C GLU A 229 26.11 -4.38 -14.89
#